data_461860c096dbdc4fc9b50aad691dcc4c
#
_entry.id   461860c096dbdc4fc9b50aad691dcc4c
#
_cell.length_a   1.000
_cell.length_b   1.000
_cell.length_c   1.000
_cell.angle_alpha   90.00
_cell.angle_beta   90.00
_cell.angle_gamma   90.00
#
_symmetry.space_group_name_H-M   'P 1'
#
loop_
_entity.id
_entity.type
_entity.pdbx_description
1 polymer ?
#
loop_
_entity_poly.entity_id
_entity_poly.type
_entity_poly.pdbx_seq_one_letter_code
_entity_poly.pdbx_strand_id
1 'polypeptide(L)'
;MLSALFTALVVTSGCDKVRDRFSGPKTTFDGAAALAYAKAQVDFGPRAPGLPGHDKAADWIVAEMKKRTDSVSEQRWTQTTAKGTQLALRNILARINPSATQRVLYVTHWDTRPVADDDLNFGNKTQPILGANDGASGVGLFVALADYFKKTPPSVGVDLLFVDGEDWGSFDVDTAGNYPDALFGSQYFANHLPSADYKPLFGVLFDMIGDADLQIYQEANSVERAPEVVSRVWQTAAELGYDNYFIKEVGQAITDDHMPFLKKGIHVIDVLDIQYGPLPSNHGPGTLPTTNYHHTLQDTFDKISAKSLQIVGDVAVTLVK
;
A
#
# COMPACT_ATOMS: atom_id res chain seq x y z
N MET A 1 -9.42 74.48 8.60
CA MET A 1 -8.32 73.49 8.77
C MET A 1 -8.96 72.15 9.09
N LEU A 2 -9.16 71.28 8.06
CA LEU A 2 -9.65 69.93 8.24
C LEU A 2 -8.45 68.97 8.22
N SER A 3 -8.25 68.28 9.33
CA SER A 3 -7.19 67.26 9.46
C SER A 3 -7.78 65.92 9.05
N ALA A 4 -7.32 65.33 7.94
CA ALA A 4 -7.71 64.02 7.50
C ALA A 4 -6.81 62.98 8.15
N LEU A 5 -7.39 62.10 8.97
CA LEU A 5 -6.74 60.92 9.52
C LEU A 5 -6.74 59.83 8.44
N PHE A 6 -5.53 59.47 7.96
CA PHE A 6 -5.31 58.26 7.14
C PHE A 6 -5.13 57.09 8.07
N THR A 7 -6.11 56.17 8.10
CA THR A 7 -5.97 54.88 8.78
C THR A 7 -5.32 53.91 7.79
N ALA A 8 -4.07 53.57 8.02
CA ALA A 8 -3.36 52.55 7.26
C ALA A 8 -3.90 51.16 7.68
N LEU A 9 -4.58 50.46 6.75
CA LEU A 9 -4.99 49.07 6.89
C LEU A 9 -3.75 48.21 6.65
N VAL A 10 -3.18 47.68 7.71
CA VAL A 10 -2.13 46.66 7.65
C VAL A 10 -2.77 45.34 7.28
N VAL A 11 -2.71 44.98 5.98
CA VAL A 11 -3.04 43.62 5.52
C VAL A 11 -1.87 42.75 5.89
N THR A 12 -1.97 42.02 7.01
CA THR A 12 -1.07 40.91 7.30
C THR A 12 -1.43 39.76 6.37
N SER A 13 -0.69 39.61 5.26
CA SER A 13 -0.70 38.37 4.49
C SER A 13 -0.10 37.26 5.38
N GLY A 14 -0.98 36.54 6.05
CA GLY A 14 -0.62 35.29 6.71
C GLY A 14 -0.23 34.29 5.62
N CYS A 15 1.06 34.06 5.46
CA CYS A 15 1.53 32.82 4.86
C CYS A 15 1.13 31.69 5.83
N ASP A 16 -0.04 31.09 5.63
CA ASP A 16 -0.37 29.83 6.25
C ASP A 16 0.59 28.78 5.69
N LYS A 17 1.71 28.61 6.39
CA LYS A 17 2.51 27.37 6.25
C LYS A 17 1.54 26.23 6.53
N VAL A 18 1.29 25.36 5.55
CA VAL A 18 0.62 24.09 5.81
C VAL A 18 1.46 23.39 6.88
N ARG A 19 1.01 23.46 8.12
CA ARG A 19 1.66 22.79 9.24
C ARG A 19 1.30 21.31 9.13
N ASP A 20 2.32 20.47 9.17
CA ASP A 20 2.10 19.05 9.44
C ASP A 20 1.21 18.90 10.67
N ARG A 21 -0.02 18.40 10.48
CA ARG A 21 -1.03 18.25 11.52
C ARG A 21 -0.96 16.91 12.23
N PHE A 22 0.10 16.15 12.02
CA PHE A 22 0.30 14.91 12.76
C PHE A 22 0.42 15.21 14.26
N SER A 23 -0.65 14.95 14.98
CA SER A 23 -0.75 15.17 16.44
C SER A 23 -0.36 13.93 17.26
N GLY A 24 0.39 13.01 16.66
CA GLY A 24 0.82 11.74 17.24
C GLY A 24 -0.11 10.57 16.93
N PRO A 25 0.28 9.33 17.34
CA PRO A 25 -0.51 8.11 17.13
C PRO A 25 -1.92 8.22 17.73
N LYS A 26 -2.91 7.63 17.05
CA LYS A 26 -4.32 7.60 17.50
C LYS A 26 -4.71 6.26 18.11
N THR A 27 -3.91 5.25 17.86
CA THR A 27 -4.06 3.91 18.46
C THR A 27 -2.72 3.47 19.05
N THR A 28 -2.66 2.25 19.58
CA THR A 28 -1.41 1.63 20.04
C THR A 28 -0.71 0.81 18.94
N PHE A 29 -1.06 1.05 17.67
CA PHE A 29 -0.29 0.54 16.55
C PHE A 29 1.13 1.12 16.58
N ASP A 30 2.12 0.35 16.13
CA ASP A 30 3.52 0.73 16.21
C ASP A 30 4.11 0.94 14.80
N GLY A 31 4.06 2.19 14.34
CA GLY A 31 4.61 2.57 13.03
C GLY A 31 6.14 2.42 12.96
N ALA A 32 6.85 2.53 14.10
CA ALA A 32 8.30 2.31 14.12
C ALA A 32 8.64 0.82 13.95
N ALA A 33 7.83 -0.08 14.54
CA ALA A 33 7.95 -1.51 14.28
C ALA A 33 7.65 -1.84 12.81
N ALA A 34 6.60 -1.24 12.21
CA ALA A 34 6.29 -1.42 10.79
C ALA A 34 7.47 -0.99 9.89
N LEU A 35 8.09 0.15 10.18
CA LEU A 35 9.28 0.61 9.47
C LEU A 35 10.46 -0.37 9.63
N ALA A 36 10.68 -0.93 10.82
CA ALA A 36 11.73 -1.92 11.05
C ALA A 36 11.47 -3.22 10.26
N TYR A 37 10.21 -3.66 10.12
CA TYR A 37 9.84 -4.81 9.32
C TYR A 37 9.97 -4.56 7.80
N ALA A 38 9.68 -3.33 7.34
CA ALA A 38 9.99 -2.94 5.96
C ALA A 38 11.51 -3.02 5.70
N LYS A 39 12.32 -2.48 6.63
CA LYS A 39 13.78 -2.56 6.54
C LYS A 39 14.30 -3.99 6.44
N ALA A 40 13.75 -4.91 7.22
CA ALA A 40 14.18 -6.31 7.20
C ALA A 40 14.04 -6.95 5.81
N GLN A 41 13.05 -6.53 5.01
CA GLN A 41 12.86 -7.00 3.65
C GLN A 41 13.83 -6.32 2.68
N VAL A 42 14.03 -5.00 2.80
CA VAL A 42 15.00 -4.25 1.99
C VAL A 42 16.41 -4.85 2.17
N ASP A 43 16.73 -5.32 3.37
CA ASP A 43 18.04 -5.95 3.67
C ASP A 43 18.24 -7.31 2.95
N PHE A 44 17.19 -7.93 2.41
CA PHE A 44 17.33 -9.10 1.53
C PHE A 44 17.79 -8.74 0.11
N GLY A 45 17.78 -7.45 -0.24
CA GLY A 45 17.97 -6.93 -1.58
C GLY A 45 16.69 -6.99 -2.42
N PRO A 46 16.79 -6.82 -3.75
CA PRO A 46 15.66 -6.90 -4.65
C PRO A 46 14.92 -8.23 -4.53
N ARG A 47 13.60 -8.14 -4.48
CA ARG A 47 12.69 -9.29 -4.26
C ARG A 47 11.94 -9.69 -5.54
N ALA A 48 12.48 -9.33 -6.71
CA ALA A 48 11.89 -9.73 -7.98
C ALA A 48 11.93 -11.26 -8.15
N PRO A 49 10.87 -11.88 -8.70
CA PRO A 49 10.81 -13.32 -8.93
C PRO A 49 12.06 -13.86 -9.62
N GLY A 50 12.63 -14.92 -9.06
CA GLY A 50 13.88 -15.54 -9.54
C GLY A 50 15.16 -14.95 -8.94
N LEU A 51 15.12 -13.88 -8.15
CA LEU A 51 16.27 -13.36 -7.43
C LEU A 51 16.38 -13.97 -6.01
N PRO A 52 17.58 -14.07 -5.44
CA PRO A 52 17.77 -14.66 -4.10
C PRO A 52 17.03 -13.92 -2.98
N GLY A 53 16.76 -12.62 -3.13
CA GLY A 53 15.97 -11.82 -2.16
C GLY A 53 14.51 -12.24 -2.11
N HIS A 54 13.94 -12.69 -3.23
CA HIS A 54 12.57 -13.13 -3.35
C HIS A 54 12.27 -14.33 -2.43
N ASP A 55 13.01 -15.44 -2.55
CA ASP A 55 12.79 -16.62 -1.71
C ASP A 55 13.00 -16.32 -0.21
N LYS A 56 14.05 -15.52 0.11
CA LYS A 56 14.33 -15.12 1.50
C LYS A 56 13.19 -14.31 2.11
N ALA A 57 12.65 -13.36 1.37
CA ALA A 57 11.54 -12.53 1.82
C ALA A 57 10.28 -13.36 2.06
N ALA A 58 9.91 -14.23 1.12
CA ALA A 58 8.75 -15.11 1.27
C ALA A 58 8.87 -16.02 2.50
N ASP A 59 10.02 -16.67 2.70
CA ASP A 59 10.25 -17.53 3.86
C ASP A 59 10.21 -16.74 5.17
N TRP A 60 10.75 -15.53 5.18
CA TRP A 60 10.70 -14.62 6.32
C TRP A 60 9.25 -14.19 6.62
N ILE A 61 8.46 -13.79 5.62
CA ILE A 61 7.04 -13.42 5.81
C ILE A 61 6.27 -14.60 6.43
N VAL A 62 6.43 -15.80 5.88
CA VAL A 62 5.78 -17.01 6.44
C VAL A 62 6.19 -17.24 7.88
N ALA A 63 7.48 -17.14 8.19
CA ALA A 63 8.00 -17.34 9.54
C ALA A 63 7.47 -16.29 10.52
N GLU A 64 7.41 -15.01 10.11
CA GLU A 64 6.90 -13.94 10.94
C GLU A 64 5.39 -14.05 11.17
N MET A 65 4.61 -14.40 10.14
CA MET A 65 3.16 -14.60 10.26
C MET A 65 2.81 -15.79 11.14
N LYS A 66 3.52 -16.92 11.03
CA LYS A 66 3.31 -18.08 11.91
C LYS A 66 3.50 -17.81 13.40
N LYS A 67 4.29 -16.79 13.76
CA LYS A 67 4.48 -16.37 15.17
C LYS A 67 3.33 -15.52 15.69
N ARG A 68 2.55 -14.88 14.81
CA ARG A 68 1.64 -13.77 15.14
C ARG A 68 0.18 -14.02 14.83
N THR A 69 -0.11 -14.92 13.90
CA THR A 69 -1.47 -15.18 13.40
C THR A 69 -1.92 -16.61 13.71
N ASP A 70 -3.23 -16.86 13.61
CA ASP A 70 -3.82 -18.16 13.97
C ASP A 70 -3.58 -19.23 12.92
N SER A 71 -3.44 -18.83 11.64
CA SER A 71 -3.09 -19.75 10.56
C SER A 71 -2.37 -19.04 9.43
N VAL A 72 -1.50 -19.78 8.74
CA VAL A 72 -0.80 -19.32 7.54
C VAL A 72 -0.91 -20.42 6.49
N SER A 73 -1.34 -20.05 5.30
CA SER A 73 -1.39 -20.92 4.12
C SER A 73 -0.69 -20.26 2.94
N GLU A 74 -0.26 -21.06 1.99
CA GLU A 74 0.45 -20.59 0.82
C GLU A 74 -0.20 -21.14 -0.44
N GLN A 75 -0.28 -20.31 -1.47
CA GLN A 75 -0.57 -20.73 -2.83
C GLN A 75 0.74 -20.69 -3.62
N ARG A 76 1.16 -21.81 -4.19
CA ARG A 76 2.38 -21.91 -4.98
C ARG A 76 2.04 -22.37 -6.38
N TRP A 77 2.57 -21.69 -7.39
CA TRP A 77 2.36 -22.05 -8.79
C TRP A 77 3.54 -21.62 -9.65
N THR A 78 3.54 -22.10 -10.88
CA THR A 78 4.46 -21.61 -11.91
C THR A 78 3.66 -20.73 -12.87
N GLN A 79 4.06 -19.47 -12.98
CA GLN A 79 3.50 -18.51 -13.92
C GLN A 79 4.31 -18.50 -15.20
N THR A 80 3.63 -18.56 -16.35
CA THR A 80 4.26 -18.28 -17.63
C THR A 80 3.94 -16.85 -18.04
N THR A 81 4.97 -16.04 -18.25
CA THR A 81 4.82 -14.64 -18.70
C THR A 81 4.47 -14.58 -20.19
N ALA A 82 4.04 -13.43 -20.71
CA ALA A 82 3.76 -13.25 -22.14
C ALA A 82 4.98 -13.56 -23.04
N LYS A 83 6.20 -13.40 -22.51
CA LYS A 83 7.46 -13.72 -23.21
C LYS A 83 7.92 -15.18 -23.02
N GLY A 84 7.14 -16.02 -22.33
CA GLY A 84 7.43 -17.44 -22.11
C GLY A 84 8.38 -17.72 -20.93
N THR A 85 8.74 -16.73 -20.14
CA THR A 85 9.53 -16.93 -18.91
C THR A 85 8.70 -17.66 -17.87
N GLN A 86 9.30 -18.68 -17.21
CA GLN A 86 8.67 -19.42 -16.13
C GLN A 86 9.07 -18.81 -14.79
N LEU A 87 8.09 -18.37 -13.99
CA LEU A 87 8.30 -17.80 -12.67
C LEU A 87 7.68 -18.70 -11.62
N ALA A 88 8.45 -19.07 -10.61
CA ALA A 88 7.91 -19.75 -9.42
C ALA A 88 7.37 -18.67 -8.45
N LEU A 89 6.06 -18.61 -8.31
CA LEU A 89 5.37 -17.59 -7.53
C LEU A 89 4.66 -18.18 -6.29
N ARG A 90 4.39 -17.27 -5.31
CA ARG A 90 3.97 -17.70 -3.98
C ARG A 90 3.12 -16.62 -3.28
N ASN A 91 1.81 -16.75 -3.27
CA ASN A 91 0.96 -15.97 -2.37
C ASN A 91 1.01 -16.55 -0.95
N ILE A 92 0.93 -15.67 0.04
CA ILE A 92 0.89 -16.04 1.48
C ILE A 92 -0.39 -15.45 2.06
N LEU A 93 -1.22 -16.29 2.70
CA LEU A 93 -2.44 -15.87 3.38
C LEU A 93 -2.31 -16.17 4.88
N ALA A 94 -2.21 -15.11 5.68
CA ALA A 94 -2.20 -15.19 7.13
C ALA A 94 -3.57 -14.77 7.69
N ARG A 95 -4.13 -15.56 8.61
CA ARG A 95 -5.48 -15.35 9.12
C ARG A 95 -5.50 -15.11 10.61
N ILE A 96 -6.25 -14.10 11.02
CA ILE A 96 -6.58 -13.78 12.39
C ILE A 96 -8.06 -14.07 12.59
N ASN A 97 -8.40 -14.77 13.66
CA ASN A 97 -9.74 -15.28 13.96
C ASN A 97 -10.37 -16.02 12.76
N PRO A 98 -9.78 -17.16 12.33
CA PRO A 98 -10.22 -17.90 11.12
C PRO A 98 -11.64 -18.47 11.22
N SER A 99 -12.18 -18.59 12.43
CA SER A 99 -13.55 -19.08 12.69
C SER A 99 -14.63 -18.00 12.52
N ALA A 100 -14.25 -16.72 12.43
CA ALA A 100 -15.20 -15.64 12.21
C ALA A 100 -15.87 -15.77 10.83
N THR A 101 -17.19 -15.65 10.81
CA THR A 101 -17.99 -15.69 9.56
C THR A 101 -17.90 -14.37 8.78
N GLN A 102 -17.73 -13.24 9.47
CA GLN A 102 -17.49 -11.95 8.88
C GLN A 102 -16.00 -11.65 8.87
N ARG A 103 -15.46 -11.32 7.72
CA ARG A 103 -14.02 -11.13 7.52
C ARG A 103 -13.72 -9.88 6.70
N VAL A 104 -12.59 -9.26 6.96
CA VAL A 104 -12.01 -8.20 6.15
C VAL A 104 -10.74 -8.74 5.48
N LEU A 105 -10.54 -8.39 4.21
CA LEU A 105 -9.36 -8.77 3.44
C LEU A 105 -8.43 -7.55 3.29
N TYR A 106 -7.21 -7.66 3.81
CA TYR A 106 -6.12 -6.73 3.53
C TYR A 106 -5.14 -7.38 2.56
N VAL A 107 -4.76 -6.64 1.54
CA VAL A 107 -3.88 -7.10 0.45
C VAL A 107 -2.66 -6.20 0.38
N THR A 108 -1.52 -6.76 0.07
CA THR A 108 -0.28 -6.06 -0.33
C THR A 108 0.57 -6.97 -1.18
N HIS A 109 1.29 -6.45 -2.14
CA HIS A 109 2.33 -7.23 -2.81
C HIS A 109 3.63 -7.25 -1.97
N TRP A 110 4.50 -8.24 -2.23
CA TRP A 110 5.75 -8.39 -1.49
C TRP A 110 6.99 -8.52 -2.38
N ASP A 111 6.78 -8.76 -3.68
CA ASP A 111 7.83 -8.74 -4.69
C ASP A 111 8.30 -7.31 -5.01
N THR A 112 9.21 -7.17 -5.95
CA THR A 112 9.68 -5.88 -6.45
C THR A 112 9.93 -5.95 -7.94
N ARG A 113 9.89 -4.80 -8.59
CA ARG A 113 10.16 -4.65 -10.00
C ARG A 113 11.55 -5.13 -10.37
N PRO A 114 11.67 -5.98 -11.43
CA PRO A 114 12.96 -6.51 -11.87
C PRO A 114 13.84 -5.48 -12.59
N VAL A 115 13.30 -4.33 -12.95
CA VAL A 115 13.99 -3.26 -13.71
C VAL A 115 13.54 -1.88 -13.24
N ALA A 116 14.47 -0.93 -13.13
CA ALA A 116 14.18 0.47 -12.77
C ALA A 116 13.80 1.27 -14.03
N ASP A 117 12.70 0.90 -14.70
CA ASP A 117 12.36 1.41 -16.03
C ASP A 117 11.89 2.87 -16.04
N ASP A 118 11.47 3.43 -14.90
CA ASP A 118 11.15 4.86 -14.73
C ASP A 118 12.35 5.71 -14.28
N ASP A 119 13.52 5.09 -14.03
CA ASP A 119 14.70 5.84 -13.64
C ASP A 119 15.14 6.82 -14.75
N LEU A 120 15.41 8.06 -14.35
CA LEU A 120 15.86 9.10 -15.29
C LEU A 120 17.25 8.82 -15.89
N ASN A 121 18.10 8.06 -15.16
CA ASN A 121 19.38 7.60 -15.68
C ASN A 121 19.17 6.31 -16.48
N PHE A 122 19.34 6.41 -17.79
CA PHE A 122 19.18 5.27 -18.70
C PHE A 122 20.04 4.05 -18.34
N GLY A 123 21.22 4.26 -17.73
CA GLY A 123 22.10 3.19 -17.26
C GLY A 123 21.53 2.37 -16.09
N ASN A 124 20.52 2.89 -15.39
CA ASN A 124 19.86 2.21 -14.27
C ASN A 124 18.70 1.31 -14.73
N LYS A 125 18.12 1.58 -15.90
CA LYS A 125 16.85 0.99 -16.36
C LYS A 125 16.82 -0.55 -16.49
N THR A 126 17.95 -1.21 -16.40
CA THR A 126 18.05 -2.68 -16.43
C THR A 126 18.36 -3.30 -15.06
N GLN A 127 18.42 -2.47 -14.01
CA GLN A 127 18.74 -2.93 -12.67
C GLN A 127 17.46 -3.13 -11.85
N PRO A 128 17.37 -4.16 -10.99
CA PRO A 128 16.22 -4.36 -10.12
C PRO A 128 16.19 -3.29 -9.01
N ILE A 129 15.01 -2.89 -8.60
CA ILE A 129 14.81 -1.93 -7.50
C ILE A 129 14.85 -2.60 -6.13
N LEU A 130 15.11 -1.81 -5.08
CA LEU A 130 15.04 -2.28 -3.69
C LEU A 130 13.61 -2.35 -3.16
N GLY A 131 12.70 -1.56 -3.71
CA GLY A 131 11.29 -1.58 -3.36
C GLY A 131 11.05 -1.32 -1.87
N ALA A 132 11.56 -0.21 -1.33
CA ALA A 132 11.38 0.10 0.08
C ALA A 132 9.95 0.57 0.39
N ASN A 133 9.39 1.39 -0.47
CA ASN A 133 7.98 1.75 -0.42
C ASN A 133 7.15 0.75 -1.21
N ASP A 134 7.60 0.45 -2.40
CA ASP A 134 6.99 -0.40 -3.41
C ASP A 134 7.30 -1.88 -3.10
N GLY A 135 6.38 -2.46 -2.40
CA GLY A 135 6.20 -3.74 -1.78
C GLY A 135 6.58 -3.79 -0.28
N ALA A 136 7.74 -3.27 0.17
CA ALA A 136 8.14 -3.50 1.56
C ALA A 136 7.34 -2.70 2.58
N SER A 137 6.77 -1.53 2.25
CA SER A 137 5.98 -0.72 3.17
C SER A 137 4.70 -1.43 3.59
N GLY A 138 3.96 -2.01 2.64
CA GLY A 138 2.73 -2.76 2.91
C GLY A 138 2.99 -4.04 3.71
N VAL A 139 4.05 -4.79 3.38
CA VAL A 139 4.44 -5.95 4.18
C VAL A 139 4.86 -5.55 5.60
N GLY A 140 5.61 -4.47 5.76
CA GLY A 140 5.97 -3.92 7.08
C GLY A 140 4.74 -3.58 7.91
N LEU A 141 3.74 -2.93 7.28
CA LEU A 141 2.44 -2.66 7.88
C LEU A 141 1.79 -3.97 8.36
N PHE A 142 1.72 -5.02 7.53
CA PHE A 142 1.01 -6.26 7.87
C PHE A 142 1.65 -7.04 9.01
N VAL A 143 2.98 -7.07 9.09
CA VAL A 143 3.67 -7.70 10.24
C VAL A 143 3.34 -6.95 11.52
N ALA A 144 3.33 -5.61 11.50
CA ALA A 144 2.98 -4.80 12.67
C ALA A 144 1.47 -4.88 13.01
N LEU A 145 0.57 -5.01 12.02
CA LEU A 145 -0.85 -5.29 12.25
C LEU A 145 -1.05 -6.63 12.96
N ALA A 146 -0.31 -7.67 12.56
CA ALA A 146 -0.38 -8.96 13.22
C ALA A 146 0.12 -8.89 14.69
N ASP A 147 1.16 -8.11 14.99
CA ASP A 147 1.59 -7.83 16.37
C ASP A 147 0.51 -7.07 17.15
N TYR A 148 -0.17 -6.11 16.53
CA TYR A 148 -1.26 -5.36 17.15
C TYR A 148 -2.45 -6.27 17.46
N PHE A 149 -2.94 -7.04 16.47
CA PHE A 149 -4.11 -7.90 16.63
C PHE A 149 -3.89 -9.06 17.59
N LYS A 150 -2.66 -9.52 17.77
CA LYS A 150 -2.31 -10.49 18.80
C LYS A 150 -2.55 -9.96 20.21
N LYS A 151 -2.37 -8.65 20.44
CA LYS A 151 -2.57 -7.96 21.73
C LYS A 151 -4.00 -7.43 21.88
N THR A 152 -4.59 -7.01 20.77
CA THR A 152 -5.92 -6.38 20.69
C THR A 152 -6.71 -7.10 19.58
N PRO A 153 -7.34 -8.24 19.86
CA PRO A 153 -8.04 -9.02 18.84
C PRO A 153 -9.14 -8.19 18.15
N PRO A 154 -9.27 -8.30 16.81
CA PRO A 154 -10.31 -7.60 16.07
C PRO A 154 -11.69 -8.19 16.33
N SER A 155 -12.75 -7.39 16.11
CA SER A 155 -14.14 -7.83 16.27
C SER A 155 -14.60 -8.81 15.17
N VAL A 156 -13.90 -8.81 14.03
CA VAL A 156 -14.14 -9.66 12.86
C VAL A 156 -12.90 -10.49 12.54
N GLY A 157 -13.01 -11.45 11.64
CA GLY A 157 -11.82 -12.10 11.08
C GLY A 157 -11.04 -11.12 10.20
N VAL A 158 -9.70 -11.21 10.23
CA VAL A 158 -8.84 -10.44 9.33
C VAL A 158 -7.97 -11.41 8.54
N ASP A 159 -7.99 -11.26 7.23
CA ASP A 159 -7.13 -11.96 6.29
C ASP A 159 -6.07 -10.99 5.79
N LEU A 160 -4.80 -11.30 6.03
CA LEU A 160 -3.64 -10.58 5.53
C LEU A 160 -3.08 -11.38 4.34
N LEU A 161 -3.32 -10.89 3.14
CA LEU A 161 -2.90 -11.52 1.89
C LEU A 161 -1.70 -10.79 1.32
N PHE A 162 -0.60 -11.52 1.20
CA PHE A 162 0.60 -11.07 0.52
C PHE A 162 0.63 -11.71 -0.86
N VAL A 163 0.51 -10.92 -1.91
CA VAL A 163 0.51 -11.38 -3.30
C VAL A 163 1.87 -11.22 -3.95
N ASP A 164 2.17 -12.06 -4.95
CA ASP A 164 3.48 -12.20 -5.58
C ASP A 164 3.42 -11.91 -7.07
N GLY A 165 4.46 -11.28 -7.60
CA GLY A 165 4.57 -11.00 -9.03
C GLY A 165 3.59 -9.95 -9.52
N GLU A 166 3.25 -9.01 -8.66
CA GLU A 166 2.47 -7.83 -9.01
C GLU A 166 3.24 -7.00 -10.02
N ASP A 167 4.51 -6.72 -9.72
CA ASP A 167 5.35 -5.72 -10.35
C ASP A 167 6.36 -6.31 -11.37
N TRP A 168 6.00 -7.45 -11.98
CA TRP A 168 6.92 -8.14 -12.88
C TRP A 168 7.19 -7.40 -14.20
N GLY A 169 6.17 -6.81 -14.82
CA GLY A 169 6.29 -6.25 -16.17
C GLY A 169 5.22 -5.23 -16.55
N SER A 170 4.65 -5.36 -17.76
CA SER A 170 3.65 -4.42 -18.25
C SER A 170 2.27 -4.66 -17.61
N PHE A 171 1.62 -3.58 -17.20
CA PHE A 171 0.23 -3.57 -16.74
C PHE A 171 -0.79 -3.50 -17.90
N ASP A 172 -0.36 -3.77 -19.13
CA ASP A 172 -1.25 -3.83 -20.29
C ASP A 172 -2.26 -4.99 -20.17
N VAL A 173 -3.47 -4.72 -20.63
CA VAL A 173 -4.60 -5.66 -20.56
C VAL A 173 -4.71 -6.42 -21.88
N ASP A 174 -4.83 -7.75 -21.82
CA ASP A 174 -5.13 -8.57 -22.98
C ASP A 174 -6.61 -8.45 -23.43
N THR A 175 -6.96 -9.06 -24.56
CA THR A 175 -8.32 -9.03 -25.11
C THR A 175 -9.38 -9.70 -24.21
N ALA A 176 -8.96 -10.52 -23.25
CA ALA A 176 -9.84 -11.14 -22.24
C ALA A 176 -9.89 -10.33 -20.94
N GLY A 177 -9.17 -9.21 -20.88
CA GLY A 177 -9.10 -8.33 -19.71
C GLY A 177 -8.22 -8.89 -18.58
N ASN A 178 -7.22 -9.71 -18.89
CA ASN A 178 -6.22 -10.17 -17.93
C ASN A 178 -4.92 -9.39 -18.10
N TYR A 179 -4.06 -9.45 -17.09
CA TYR A 179 -2.75 -8.82 -17.07
C TYR A 179 -1.69 -9.92 -17.29
N PRO A 180 -1.19 -10.11 -18.51
CA PRO A 180 -0.33 -11.25 -18.85
C PRO A 180 1.10 -11.13 -18.29
N ASP A 181 1.53 -9.96 -17.88
CA ASP A 181 2.86 -9.68 -17.36
C ASP A 181 2.89 -8.96 -16.00
N ALA A 182 1.74 -8.77 -15.32
CA ALA A 182 1.64 -8.14 -14.00
C ALA A 182 0.50 -8.74 -13.16
N LEU A 183 0.35 -8.32 -11.90
CA LEU A 183 -0.74 -8.68 -10.99
C LEU A 183 -0.95 -10.19 -10.86
N PHE A 184 0.11 -10.99 -11.01
CA PHE A 184 -0.03 -12.45 -11.08
C PHE A 184 -0.64 -13.04 -9.82
N GLY A 185 -0.22 -12.55 -8.64
CA GLY A 185 -0.68 -13.05 -7.35
C GLY A 185 -2.14 -12.78 -7.09
N SER A 186 -2.59 -11.56 -7.30
CA SER A 186 -4.00 -11.19 -7.11
C SER A 186 -4.92 -11.85 -8.12
N GLN A 187 -4.49 -11.97 -9.40
CA GLN A 187 -5.21 -12.73 -10.40
C GLN A 187 -5.33 -14.21 -10.00
N TYR A 188 -4.22 -14.80 -9.51
CA TYR A 188 -4.23 -16.21 -9.07
C TYR A 188 -5.16 -16.39 -7.87
N PHE A 189 -5.05 -15.54 -6.84
CA PHE A 189 -5.89 -15.63 -5.64
C PHE A 189 -7.37 -15.43 -5.97
N ALA A 190 -7.72 -14.42 -6.78
CA ALA A 190 -9.12 -14.16 -7.18
C ALA A 190 -9.75 -15.33 -7.98
N ASN A 191 -8.94 -16.17 -8.63
CA ASN A 191 -9.38 -17.38 -9.32
C ASN A 191 -9.32 -18.65 -8.45
N HIS A 192 -8.63 -18.63 -7.30
CA HIS A 192 -8.41 -19.78 -6.39
C HIS A 192 -8.69 -19.37 -4.95
N LEU A 193 -9.89 -18.88 -4.69
CA LEU A 193 -10.32 -18.43 -3.36
C LEU A 193 -10.23 -19.57 -2.33
N PRO A 194 -10.03 -19.26 -1.04
CA PRO A 194 -9.89 -20.25 0.04
C PRO A 194 -11.06 -21.23 0.17
N SER A 195 -12.26 -20.79 -0.23
CA SER A 195 -13.47 -21.61 -0.33
C SER A 195 -14.44 -21.01 -1.34
N ALA A 196 -15.39 -21.79 -1.81
CA ALA A 196 -16.38 -21.34 -2.81
C ALA A 196 -17.30 -20.21 -2.29
N ASP A 197 -17.49 -20.14 -0.99
CA ASP A 197 -18.28 -19.15 -0.27
C ASP A 197 -17.42 -18.00 0.33
N TYR A 198 -16.13 -17.93 0.00
CA TYR A 198 -15.26 -16.90 0.48
C TYR A 198 -15.71 -15.51 -0.02
N LYS A 199 -16.24 -14.72 0.89
CA LYS A 199 -16.74 -13.38 0.60
C LYS A 199 -16.41 -12.45 1.78
N PRO A 200 -15.32 -11.69 1.71
CA PRO A 200 -15.03 -10.68 2.72
C PRO A 200 -16.09 -9.57 2.70
N LEU A 201 -16.32 -8.93 3.84
CA LEU A 201 -17.20 -7.76 3.96
C LEU A 201 -16.73 -6.64 3.03
N PHE A 202 -15.43 -6.43 2.99
CA PHE A 202 -14.71 -5.53 2.09
C PHE A 202 -13.22 -5.90 2.12
N GLY A 203 -12.45 -5.32 1.21
CA GLY A 203 -11.01 -5.41 1.21
C GLY A 203 -10.34 -4.05 1.01
N VAL A 204 -9.08 -3.97 1.40
CA VAL A 204 -8.20 -2.82 1.18
C VAL A 204 -6.83 -3.34 0.74
N LEU A 205 -6.39 -2.91 -0.43
CA LEU A 205 -5.02 -3.01 -0.88
C LEU A 205 -4.23 -1.87 -0.25
N PHE A 206 -3.06 -2.16 0.26
CA PHE A 206 -2.11 -1.18 0.78
C PHE A 206 -0.82 -1.27 -0.03
N ASP A 207 -0.61 -0.28 -0.88
CA ASP A 207 0.56 -0.18 -1.72
C ASP A 207 1.22 1.20 -1.62
N MET A 208 2.55 1.23 -1.65
CA MET A 208 3.38 2.44 -1.53
C MET A 208 2.93 3.41 -0.41
N ILE A 209 2.64 2.89 0.77
CA ILE A 209 2.05 3.64 1.90
C ILE A 209 3.08 4.23 2.87
N GLY A 210 4.35 4.14 2.56
CA GLY A 210 5.44 4.52 3.46
C GLY A 210 6.08 5.89 3.16
N ASP A 211 5.73 6.56 2.07
CA ASP A 211 6.36 7.82 1.66
C ASP A 211 6.45 8.81 2.84
N ALA A 212 7.62 9.42 3.03
CA ALA A 212 7.83 10.43 4.07
C ALA A 212 6.91 11.65 3.91
N ASP A 213 6.51 11.96 2.68
CA ASP A 213 5.61 13.05 2.28
C ASP A 213 4.22 12.55 1.84
N LEU A 214 3.67 11.58 2.55
CA LEU A 214 2.45 10.80 2.27
C LEU A 214 1.25 11.64 1.78
N GLN A 215 0.70 11.27 0.61
CA GLN A 215 -0.52 11.85 0.02
C GLN A 215 -1.38 10.76 -0.66
N ILE A 216 -2.37 10.24 0.01
CA ILE A 216 -3.26 9.19 -0.49
C ILE A 216 -4.55 9.82 -1.02
N TYR A 217 -4.79 9.71 -2.33
CA TYR A 217 -6.01 10.14 -3.01
C TYR A 217 -6.99 8.98 -3.17
N GLN A 218 -8.28 9.30 -3.38
CA GLN A 218 -9.28 8.27 -3.71
C GLN A 218 -9.02 7.75 -5.11
N GLU A 219 -8.51 6.53 -5.25
CA GLU A 219 -8.24 5.92 -6.55
C GLU A 219 -9.56 5.76 -7.35
N ALA A 220 -9.52 6.12 -8.64
CA ALA A 220 -10.76 6.31 -9.41
C ALA A 220 -11.54 5.02 -9.69
N ASN A 221 -10.88 3.87 -9.96
CA ASN A 221 -11.56 2.59 -10.13
C ASN A 221 -12.21 2.12 -8.81
N SER A 222 -11.57 2.38 -7.68
CA SER A 222 -12.10 2.13 -6.34
C SER A 222 -13.36 2.94 -6.08
N VAL A 223 -13.34 4.25 -6.41
CA VAL A 223 -14.50 5.14 -6.29
C VAL A 223 -15.67 4.67 -7.18
N GLU A 224 -15.38 4.24 -8.41
CA GLU A 224 -16.41 3.77 -9.34
C GLU A 224 -17.05 2.44 -8.90
N ARG A 225 -16.25 1.49 -8.38
CA ARG A 225 -16.66 0.09 -8.21
C ARG A 225 -16.92 -0.33 -6.77
N ALA A 226 -16.37 0.37 -5.78
CA ALA A 226 -16.53 0.09 -4.36
C ALA A 226 -16.62 1.38 -3.52
N PRO A 227 -17.52 2.34 -3.90
CA PRO A 227 -17.58 3.67 -3.26
C PRO A 227 -17.89 3.61 -1.76
N GLU A 228 -18.59 2.58 -1.30
CA GLU A 228 -18.89 2.38 0.13
C GLU A 228 -17.64 2.03 0.94
N VAL A 229 -16.69 1.30 0.35
CA VAL A 229 -15.41 0.97 1.00
C VAL A 229 -14.52 2.21 1.02
N VAL A 230 -14.42 2.95 -0.09
CA VAL A 230 -13.73 4.25 -0.15
C VAL A 230 -14.27 5.20 0.92
N SER A 231 -15.60 5.37 0.97
CA SER A 231 -16.23 6.24 1.98
C SER A 231 -15.87 5.81 3.40
N ARG A 232 -15.90 4.51 3.71
CA ARG A 232 -15.54 3.96 5.02
C ARG A 232 -14.10 4.30 5.40
N VAL A 233 -13.14 4.08 4.50
CA VAL A 233 -11.71 4.31 4.78
C VAL A 233 -11.42 5.79 4.99
N TRP A 234 -11.89 6.68 4.08
CA TRP A 234 -11.65 8.12 4.19
C TRP A 234 -12.39 8.76 5.36
N GLN A 235 -13.60 8.27 5.69
CA GLN A 235 -14.29 8.71 6.90
C GLN A 235 -13.53 8.30 8.16
N THR A 236 -13.04 7.07 8.24
CA THR A 236 -12.21 6.60 9.36
C THR A 236 -10.95 7.45 9.51
N ALA A 237 -10.27 7.75 8.40
CA ALA A 237 -9.09 8.61 8.41
C ALA A 237 -9.41 10.03 8.91
N ALA A 238 -10.52 10.61 8.46
CA ALA A 238 -10.97 11.94 8.90
C ALA A 238 -11.34 11.97 10.39
N GLU A 239 -12.03 10.94 10.91
CA GLU A 239 -12.35 10.81 12.34
C GLU A 239 -11.09 10.70 13.22
N LEU A 240 -10.01 10.14 12.67
CA LEU A 240 -8.70 10.10 13.31
C LEU A 240 -7.91 11.43 13.15
N GLY A 241 -8.40 12.37 12.33
CA GLY A 241 -7.74 13.65 12.05
C GLY A 241 -6.60 13.53 11.02
N TYR A 242 -6.70 12.56 10.10
CA TYR A 242 -5.72 12.28 9.04
C TYR A 242 -6.18 12.73 7.65
N ASP A 243 -7.12 13.66 7.57
CA ASP A 243 -7.67 14.25 6.34
C ASP A 243 -6.64 14.98 5.47
N ASN A 244 -5.48 15.35 6.03
CA ASN A 244 -4.38 15.93 5.28
C ASN A 244 -3.51 14.88 4.56
N TYR A 245 -3.65 13.60 4.91
CA TYR A 245 -2.92 12.47 4.33
C TYR A 245 -3.83 11.60 3.47
N PHE A 246 -5.07 11.39 3.91
CA PHE A 246 -6.14 10.74 3.15
C PHE A 246 -6.99 11.82 2.50
N ILE A 247 -6.53 12.31 1.36
CA ILE A 247 -7.09 13.48 0.67
C ILE A 247 -8.42 13.08 0.01
N LYS A 248 -9.51 13.79 0.34
CA LYS A 248 -10.85 13.49 -0.16
C LYS A 248 -11.08 14.09 -1.55
N GLU A 249 -10.20 13.76 -2.47
CA GLU A 249 -10.30 14.09 -3.90
C GLU A 249 -10.08 12.83 -4.70
N VAL A 250 -10.79 12.71 -5.83
CA VAL A 250 -10.61 11.57 -6.75
C VAL A 250 -9.30 11.77 -7.51
N GLY A 251 -8.40 10.82 -7.38
CA GLY A 251 -7.12 10.76 -8.05
C GLY A 251 -7.20 10.07 -9.42
N GLN A 252 -6.10 9.49 -9.84
CA GLN A 252 -6.01 8.75 -11.10
C GLN A 252 -6.68 7.39 -11.00
N ALA A 253 -7.06 6.82 -12.14
CA ALA A 253 -7.41 5.41 -12.26
C ALA A 253 -6.10 4.61 -12.39
N ILE A 254 -5.83 3.75 -11.43
CA ILE A 254 -4.62 2.95 -11.34
C ILE A 254 -4.95 1.49 -11.65
N THR A 255 -4.06 0.82 -12.37
CA THR A 255 -4.10 -0.62 -12.55
C THR A 255 -3.23 -1.27 -11.48
N ASP A 256 -3.84 -1.97 -10.55
CA ASP A 256 -3.15 -2.57 -9.42
C ASP A 256 -3.91 -3.82 -8.91
N ASP A 257 -3.40 -4.49 -7.90
CA ASP A 257 -3.88 -5.76 -7.33
C ASP A 257 -5.35 -5.74 -6.88
N HIS A 258 -5.97 -4.59 -6.66
CA HIS A 258 -7.42 -4.48 -6.40
C HIS A 258 -8.28 -4.84 -7.63
N MET A 259 -7.77 -4.64 -8.86
CA MET A 259 -8.51 -4.84 -10.10
C MET A 259 -9.00 -6.28 -10.32
N PRO A 260 -8.19 -7.35 -10.12
CA PRO A 260 -8.66 -8.73 -10.23
C PRO A 260 -9.80 -9.06 -9.25
N PHE A 261 -9.80 -8.49 -8.04
CA PHE A 261 -10.86 -8.66 -7.06
C PHE A 261 -12.16 -7.96 -7.49
N LEU A 262 -12.06 -6.70 -7.92
CA LEU A 262 -13.19 -5.94 -8.43
C LEU A 262 -13.84 -6.62 -9.64
N LYS A 263 -13.04 -7.22 -10.52
CA LYS A 263 -13.54 -8.04 -11.65
C LYS A 263 -14.35 -9.24 -11.19
N LYS A 264 -14.08 -9.79 -10.00
CA LYS A 264 -14.83 -10.91 -9.39
C LYS A 264 -15.97 -10.45 -8.47
N GLY A 265 -16.24 -9.16 -8.37
CA GLY A 265 -17.27 -8.61 -7.47
C GLY A 265 -16.88 -8.66 -5.99
N ILE A 266 -15.60 -8.78 -5.70
CA ILE A 266 -15.05 -8.62 -4.35
C ILE A 266 -14.58 -7.17 -4.22
N HIS A 267 -15.21 -6.39 -3.35
CA HIS A 267 -14.96 -4.97 -3.20
C HIS A 267 -13.66 -4.74 -2.42
N VAL A 268 -12.56 -4.72 -3.14
CA VAL A 268 -11.22 -4.32 -2.66
C VAL A 268 -10.90 -2.96 -3.26
N ILE A 269 -10.58 -1.98 -2.42
CA ILE A 269 -10.13 -0.67 -2.87
C ILE A 269 -8.61 -0.58 -2.76
N ASP A 270 -8.05 0.40 -3.46
CA ASP A 270 -6.65 0.72 -3.44
C ASP A 270 -6.39 1.93 -2.52
N VAL A 271 -5.47 1.75 -1.58
CA VAL A 271 -4.92 2.79 -0.69
C VAL A 271 -3.46 2.94 -1.04
N LEU A 272 -3.19 3.91 -1.91
CA LEU A 272 -1.93 4.06 -2.63
C LEU A 272 -1.47 5.52 -2.61
N ASP A 273 -0.18 5.76 -2.35
CA ASP A 273 0.49 7.03 -2.66
C ASP A 273 1.29 6.91 -3.96
N ILE A 274 0.60 7.11 -5.10
CA ILE A 274 1.26 7.09 -6.42
C ILE A 274 2.17 8.31 -6.66
N GLN A 275 2.02 9.37 -5.87
CA GLN A 275 2.83 10.58 -5.99
C GLN A 275 4.10 10.49 -5.16
N TYR A 276 4.74 9.34 -5.18
CA TYR A 276 5.88 8.97 -4.37
C TYR A 276 7.11 9.83 -4.66
N GLY A 277 7.49 10.66 -3.69
CA GLY A 277 8.68 11.50 -3.78
C GLY A 277 8.58 12.82 -2.99
N PRO A 278 9.68 13.59 -2.93
CA PRO A 278 9.77 14.77 -2.09
C PRO A 278 8.90 15.90 -2.62
N LEU A 279 8.04 16.42 -1.76
CA LEU A 279 7.20 17.57 -2.07
C LEU A 279 7.97 18.88 -1.88
N PRO A 280 7.65 19.94 -2.66
CA PRO A 280 8.18 21.28 -2.41
C PRO A 280 7.85 21.78 -0.98
N SER A 281 8.73 22.59 -0.38
CA SER A 281 8.59 23.04 1.02
C SER A 281 7.31 23.83 1.33
N ASN A 282 6.61 24.33 0.33
CA ASN A 282 5.34 25.06 0.44
C ASN A 282 4.24 24.34 -0.37
N HIS A 283 4.08 23.03 -0.14
CA HIS A 283 3.07 22.25 -0.84
C HIS A 283 1.69 22.34 -0.17
N GLY A 284 0.65 22.13 -0.98
CA GLY A 284 -0.73 21.84 -0.55
C GLY A 284 -1.19 20.53 -1.17
N PRO A 285 -2.40 20.07 -0.86
CA PRO A 285 -2.99 18.92 -1.51
C PRO A 285 -2.89 19.02 -3.03
N GLY A 286 -2.57 17.92 -3.72
CA GLY A 286 -2.41 17.89 -5.18
C GLY A 286 -1.07 18.38 -5.72
N THR A 287 -0.14 18.75 -4.85
CA THR A 287 1.21 19.11 -5.28
C THR A 287 1.97 17.86 -5.73
N LEU A 288 2.49 17.87 -6.94
CA LEU A 288 3.32 16.77 -7.45
C LEU A 288 4.72 16.81 -6.83
N PRO A 289 5.35 15.64 -6.61
CA PRO A 289 6.72 15.56 -6.13
C PRO A 289 7.69 16.18 -7.13
N THR A 290 8.80 16.70 -6.62
CA THR A 290 9.88 17.27 -7.46
C THR A 290 10.68 16.20 -8.19
N THR A 291 10.63 14.98 -7.70
CA THR A 291 11.26 13.76 -8.26
C THR A 291 10.37 12.57 -7.92
N ASN A 292 10.06 11.76 -8.92
CA ASN A 292 9.35 10.49 -8.68
C ASN A 292 10.36 9.39 -8.33
N TYR A 293 10.08 8.61 -7.27
CA TYR A 293 10.90 7.47 -6.85
C TYR A 293 10.34 6.11 -7.30
N HIS A 294 9.06 6.07 -7.70
CA HIS A 294 8.38 4.88 -8.20
C HIS A 294 9.15 4.27 -9.39
N HIS A 295 9.39 2.97 -9.37
CA HIS A 295 10.13 2.21 -10.37
C HIS A 295 11.55 2.74 -10.69
N THR A 296 12.21 3.35 -9.70
CA THR A 296 13.58 3.87 -9.81
C THR A 296 14.52 3.25 -8.77
N LEU A 297 15.82 3.36 -8.97
CA LEU A 297 16.82 2.97 -7.95
C LEU A 297 16.77 3.86 -6.69
N GLN A 298 15.94 4.91 -6.69
CA GLN A 298 15.74 5.79 -5.54
C GLN A 298 14.67 5.29 -4.57
N ASP A 299 13.92 4.23 -4.88
CA ASP A 299 13.03 3.59 -3.92
C ASP A 299 13.83 2.84 -2.86
N THR A 300 14.33 3.61 -1.90
CA THR A 300 15.26 3.19 -0.84
C THR A 300 14.71 3.51 0.54
N PHE A 301 15.22 2.82 1.55
CA PHE A 301 14.70 2.86 2.92
C PHE A 301 14.64 4.28 3.53
N ASP A 302 15.51 5.19 3.13
CA ASP A 302 15.55 6.58 3.60
C ASP A 302 14.39 7.46 3.06
N LYS A 303 13.56 6.94 2.14
CA LYS A 303 12.40 7.62 1.56
C LYS A 303 11.11 7.34 2.32
N ILE A 304 11.08 6.28 3.12
CA ILE A 304 9.88 5.89 3.89
C ILE A 304 9.98 6.30 5.36
N SER A 305 8.83 6.48 6.01
CA SER A 305 8.78 6.99 7.39
C SER A 305 7.88 6.17 8.33
N ALA A 306 8.30 6.07 9.58
CA ALA A 306 7.47 5.50 10.65
C ALA A 306 6.16 6.29 10.86
N LYS A 307 6.17 7.60 10.59
CA LYS A 307 4.98 8.47 10.70
C LYS A 307 3.92 8.03 9.69
N SER A 308 4.28 7.85 8.44
CA SER A 308 3.35 7.43 7.38
C SER A 308 2.75 6.07 7.66
N LEU A 309 3.60 5.09 8.03
CA LEU A 309 3.16 3.77 8.45
C LEU A 309 2.27 3.79 9.70
N GLN A 310 2.52 4.72 10.65
CA GLN A 310 1.64 4.93 11.82
C GLN A 310 0.26 5.42 11.39
N ILE A 311 0.19 6.42 10.51
CA ILE A 311 -1.06 7.00 10.01
C ILE A 311 -1.92 5.93 9.34
N VAL A 312 -1.34 5.19 8.40
CA VAL A 312 -2.04 4.12 7.67
C VAL A 312 -2.41 2.98 8.62
N GLY A 313 -1.52 2.60 9.54
CA GLY A 313 -1.77 1.57 10.54
C GLY A 313 -2.91 1.92 11.50
N ASP A 314 -2.98 3.18 11.96
CA ASP A 314 -4.09 3.65 12.79
C ASP A 314 -5.44 3.52 12.08
N VAL A 315 -5.49 3.84 10.78
CA VAL A 315 -6.69 3.64 9.95
C VAL A 315 -7.00 2.14 9.84
N ALA A 316 -6.02 1.32 9.46
CA ALA A 316 -6.20 -0.12 9.24
C ALA A 316 -6.72 -0.85 10.49
N VAL A 317 -6.18 -0.55 11.69
CA VAL A 317 -6.67 -1.19 12.94
C VAL A 317 -8.05 -0.68 13.35
N THR A 318 -8.41 0.57 13.00
CA THR A 318 -9.72 1.15 13.34
C THR A 318 -10.84 0.58 12.49
N LEU A 319 -10.57 0.23 11.24
CA LEU A 319 -11.55 -0.37 10.31
C LEU A 319 -12.12 -1.72 10.77
N VAL A 320 -11.45 -2.44 11.69
CA VAL A 320 -11.81 -3.80 12.14
C VAL A 320 -12.09 -3.92 13.64
N LYS A 321 -12.26 -2.78 14.31
CA LYS A 321 -12.63 -2.70 15.75
C LYS A 321 -14.08 -3.05 16.04
#